data_207eaa7ef81bb6c035bbb9eddfbd8a90
#
_entry.id   207eaa7ef81bb6c035bbb9eddfbd8a90
#
_cell.length_a   1.000
_cell.length_b   1.000
_cell.length_c   1.000
_cell.angle_alpha   90.00
_cell.angle_beta   90.00
_cell.angle_gamma   90.00
#
_symmetry.space_group_name_H-M   'P 1'
#
loop_
_entity.id
_entity.type
_entity.pdbx_description
1 polymer ?
#
loop_
_entity_poly.entity_id
_entity_poly.type
_entity_poly.pdbx_seq_one_letter_code
_entity_poly.pdbx_strand_id
1 'polypeptide(L)'
;MRIFDLNLRRLVILLLPTFLRKARLVAWLQILIAPLEQLQYSFNQKRNSDLVTLTHNGQKCYLRKILNDSFDQTLRRICIEDMTHFNAVYIYTEAENQPVYLEEKYLYTSGEMHVSGVNFSVRIPNTLRARNVEIKAIIEAYKIASKRYIIIYE
;
A
#
# COMPACT_ATOMS: atom_id res chain seq x y z
N MET A 1 -12.84 11.12 -11.59
CA MET A 1 -13.49 10.73 -12.86
C MET A 1 -14.49 9.62 -12.57
N ARG A 2 -15.80 9.86 -12.71
CA ARG A 2 -16.89 8.91 -12.36
C ARG A 2 -17.28 8.02 -13.54
N ILE A 3 -16.31 7.51 -14.28
CA ILE A 3 -16.57 6.73 -15.50
C ILE A 3 -17.28 5.41 -15.20
N PHE A 4 -17.13 4.88 -14.00
CA PHE A 4 -17.68 3.59 -13.58
C PHE A 4 -18.99 3.71 -12.76
N ASP A 5 -19.49 4.93 -12.53
CA ASP A 5 -20.77 5.15 -11.86
C ASP A 5 -21.88 5.12 -12.90
N LEU A 6 -22.34 3.93 -13.27
CA LEU A 6 -23.39 3.72 -14.23
C LEU A 6 -24.74 3.64 -13.52
N ASN A 7 -25.69 4.47 -13.94
CA ASN A 7 -27.08 4.31 -13.50
C ASN A 7 -27.77 3.29 -14.39
N LEU A 8 -27.69 2.01 -14.02
CA LEU A 8 -28.23 0.89 -14.81
C LEU A 8 -29.73 1.01 -15.05
N ARG A 9 -30.50 1.49 -14.06
CA ARG A 9 -31.95 1.68 -14.23
C ARG A 9 -32.28 2.67 -15.33
N ARG A 10 -31.60 3.81 -15.34
CA ARG A 10 -31.78 4.82 -16.39
C ARG A 10 -31.31 4.32 -17.74
N LEU A 11 -30.21 3.62 -17.77
CA LEU A 11 -29.61 3.10 -19.01
C LEU A 11 -30.52 2.10 -19.69
N VAL A 12 -31.15 1.20 -18.93
CA VAL A 12 -32.12 0.22 -19.48
C VAL A 12 -33.36 0.90 -20.08
N ILE A 13 -33.91 1.92 -19.42
CA ILE A 13 -35.02 2.68 -19.91
C ILE A 13 -34.66 3.42 -21.23
N LEU A 14 -33.43 3.94 -21.32
CA LEU A 14 -32.93 4.63 -22.51
C LEU A 14 -32.71 3.67 -23.69
N LEU A 15 -32.23 2.46 -23.42
CA LEU A 15 -32.02 1.42 -24.45
C LEU A 15 -33.33 0.82 -24.96
N LEU A 16 -34.40 0.94 -24.18
CA LEU A 16 -35.70 0.41 -24.60
C LEU A 16 -36.31 1.32 -25.67
N PRO A 17 -36.76 0.79 -26.83
CA PRO A 17 -37.52 1.53 -27.81
C PRO A 17 -38.78 2.17 -27.21
N THR A 18 -39.15 3.35 -27.67
CA THR A 18 -40.26 4.16 -27.08
C THR A 18 -41.59 3.44 -27.03
N PHE A 19 -41.90 2.62 -28.02
CA PHE A 19 -43.15 1.85 -28.11
C PHE A 19 -43.23 0.70 -27.09
N LEU A 20 -42.07 0.22 -26.56
CA LEU A 20 -42.00 -0.82 -25.52
C LEU A 20 -41.95 -0.28 -24.09
N ARG A 21 -41.86 1.01 -23.89
CA ARG A 21 -41.79 1.65 -22.58
C ARG A 21 -43.12 1.62 -21.82
N LYS A 22 -43.76 0.45 -21.76
CA LYS A 22 -44.98 0.23 -20.97
C LYS A 22 -44.62 -0.05 -19.52
N ALA A 23 -45.44 0.43 -18.56
CA ALA A 23 -45.16 0.34 -17.13
C ALA A 23 -44.85 -1.09 -16.64
N ARG A 24 -45.62 -2.07 -17.12
CA ARG A 24 -45.39 -3.49 -16.74
C ARG A 24 -44.02 -4.01 -17.20
N LEU A 25 -43.62 -3.69 -18.45
CA LEU A 25 -42.34 -4.16 -19.01
C LEU A 25 -41.15 -3.47 -18.33
N VAL A 26 -41.28 -2.19 -18.05
CA VAL A 26 -40.26 -1.44 -17.29
C VAL A 26 -40.09 -2.01 -15.89
N ALA A 27 -41.20 -2.30 -15.17
CA ALA A 27 -41.13 -2.90 -13.84
C ALA A 27 -40.44 -4.27 -13.87
N TRP A 28 -40.76 -5.12 -14.85
CA TRP A 28 -40.11 -6.42 -15.01
C TRP A 28 -38.62 -6.31 -15.30
N LEU A 29 -38.22 -5.38 -16.18
CA LEU A 29 -36.79 -5.12 -16.46
C LEU A 29 -36.06 -4.58 -15.24
N GLN A 30 -36.67 -3.74 -14.39
CA GLN A 30 -36.05 -3.25 -13.15
C GLN A 30 -35.75 -4.38 -12.17
N ILE A 31 -36.60 -5.42 -12.12
CA ILE A 31 -36.33 -6.60 -11.27
C ILE A 31 -35.13 -7.37 -11.82
N LEU A 32 -35.03 -7.54 -13.15
CA LEU A 32 -33.91 -8.24 -13.78
C LEU A 32 -32.56 -7.50 -13.60
N ILE A 33 -32.58 -6.19 -13.39
CA ILE A 33 -31.36 -5.39 -13.22
C ILE A 33 -30.83 -5.46 -11.78
N ALA A 34 -31.67 -5.79 -10.79
CA ALA A 34 -31.25 -5.83 -9.39
C ALA A 34 -29.92 -6.60 -9.13
N PRO A 35 -29.70 -7.80 -9.68
CA PRO A 35 -28.42 -8.50 -9.53
C PRO A 35 -27.24 -7.76 -10.19
N LEU A 36 -27.46 -7.04 -11.30
CA LEU A 36 -26.42 -6.24 -11.95
C LEU A 36 -26.04 -5.02 -11.14
N GLU A 37 -26.99 -4.37 -10.45
CA GLU A 37 -26.72 -3.27 -9.51
C GLU A 37 -25.85 -3.75 -8.35
N GLN A 38 -26.15 -4.92 -7.80
CA GLN A 38 -25.35 -5.52 -6.74
C GLN A 38 -23.93 -5.85 -7.20
N LEU A 39 -23.79 -6.37 -8.41
CA LEU A 39 -22.47 -6.64 -8.99
C LEU A 39 -21.67 -5.34 -9.21
N GLN A 40 -22.32 -4.29 -9.74
CA GLN A 40 -21.69 -2.98 -9.91
C GLN A 40 -21.25 -2.37 -8.58
N TYR A 41 -22.05 -2.50 -7.53
CA TYR A 41 -21.70 -2.04 -6.20
C TYR A 41 -20.45 -2.77 -5.65
N SER A 42 -20.44 -4.11 -5.74
CA SER A 42 -19.29 -4.91 -5.31
C SER A 42 -18.03 -4.60 -6.12
N PHE A 43 -18.16 -4.38 -7.42
CA PHE A 43 -17.06 -3.95 -8.30
C PHE A 43 -16.49 -2.59 -7.85
N ASN A 44 -17.35 -1.61 -7.59
CA ASN A 44 -16.90 -0.28 -7.14
C ASN A 44 -16.21 -0.35 -5.77
N GLN A 45 -16.72 -1.16 -4.84
CA GLN A 45 -16.05 -1.40 -3.56
C GLN A 45 -14.67 -2.03 -3.75
N LYS A 46 -14.58 -3.10 -4.56
CA LYS A 46 -13.32 -3.77 -4.84
C LYS A 46 -12.33 -2.82 -5.50
N ARG A 47 -12.77 -2.07 -6.50
CA ARG A 47 -11.94 -1.07 -7.18
C ARG A 47 -11.38 -0.03 -6.22
N ASN A 48 -12.20 0.47 -5.29
CA ASN A 48 -11.75 1.46 -4.32
C ASN A 48 -10.69 0.86 -3.36
N SER A 49 -10.88 -0.37 -2.90
CA SER A 49 -9.87 -1.07 -2.08
C SER A 49 -8.56 -1.30 -2.84
N ASP A 50 -8.66 -1.70 -4.11
CA ASP A 50 -7.49 -1.92 -4.95
C ASP A 50 -6.73 -0.61 -5.25
N LEU A 51 -7.45 0.51 -5.45
CA LEU A 51 -6.81 1.81 -5.59
C LEU A 51 -6.03 2.22 -4.34
N VAL A 52 -6.58 1.98 -3.15
CA VAL A 52 -5.86 2.21 -1.88
C VAL A 52 -4.61 1.35 -1.82
N THR A 53 -4.71 0.07 -2.18
CA THR A 53 -3.55 -0.84 -2.21
C THR A 53 -2.47 -0.35 -3.18
N LEU A 54 -2.86 0.10 -4.37
CA LEU A 54 -1.93 0.59 -5.40
C LEU A 54 -1.28 1.94 -5.07
N THR A 55 -1.88 2.75 -4.20
CA THR A 55 -1.27 4.02 -3.76
C THR A 55 -0.11 3.84 -2.79
N HIS A 56 0.05 2.63 -2.23
CA HIS A 56 1.12 2.31 -1.30
C HIS A 56 2.14 1.39 -1.95
N ASN A 57 3.41 1.66 -1.69
CA ASN A 57 4.53 0.85 -2.18
C ASN A 57 5.51 0.54 -1.02
N GLY A 58 6.58 -0.20 -1.30
CA GLY A 58 7.59 -0.60 -0.33
C GLY A 58 8.52 0.50 0.16
N GLN A 59 8.29 1.77 -0.19
CA GLN A 59 9.08 2.87 0.32
C GLN A 59 8.77 3.13 1.80
N LYS A 60 9.79 3.49 2.56
CA LYS A 60 9.72 3.77 4.01
C LYS A 60 8.56 4.72 4.38
N CYS A 61 8.39 5.82 3.61
CA CYS A 61 7.32 6.80 3.84
C CYS A 61 5.92 6.21 3.68
N TYR A 62 5.71 5.44 2.61
CA TYR A 62 4.41 4.83 2.31
C TYR A 62 4.10 3.67 3.24
N LEU A 63 5.10 2.84 3.57
CA LEU A 63 4.95 1.77 4.54
C LEU A 63 4.62 2.33 5.94
N ARG A 64 5.31 3.40 6.37
CA ARG A 64 4.98 4.10 7.61
C ARG A 64 3.57 4.68 7.57
N LYS A 65 3.18 5.27 6.44
CA LYS A 65 1.85 5.86 6.26
C LYS A 65 0.76 4.81 6.40
N ILE A 66 0.84 3.69 5.68
CA ILE A 66 -0.20 2.66 5.70
C ILE A 66 -0.34 2.02 7.10
N LEU A 67 0.78 1.80 7.81
CA LEU A 67 0.76 1.27 9.17
C LEU A 67 0.06 2.24 10.14
N ASN A 68 0.38 3.53 10.07
CA ASN A 68 -0.27 4.53 10.91
C ASN A 68 -1.75 4.71 10.54
N ASP A 69 -2.09 4.76 9.26
CA ASP A 69 -3.48 4.91 8.80
C ASP A 69 -4.35 3.70 9.18
N SER A 70 -3.76 2.49 9.29
CA SER A 70 -4.49 1.26 9.63
C SER A 70 -4.59 1.01 11.15
N PHE A 71 -3.58 1.39 11.93
CA PHE A 71 -3.48 0.99 13.34
C PHE A 71 -3.41 2.14 14.34
N ASP A 72 -2.87 3.30 13.96
CA ASP A 72 -2.69 4.46 14.85
C ASP A 72 -2.98 5.78 14.13
N GLN A 73 -4.23 5.97 13.71
CA GLN A 73 -4.65 7.15 12.95
C GLN A 73 -4.49 8.46 13.71
N THR A 74 -4.65 8.42 15.03
CA THR A 74 -4.67 9.63 15.88
C THR A 74 -3.28 10.11 16.27
N LEU A 75 -2.44 9.23 16.77
CA LEU A 75 -1.14 9.60 17.35
C LEU A 75 0.04 9.34 16.38
N ARG A 76 -0.13 8.47 15.38
CA ARG A 76 0.85 8.18 14.33
C ARG A 76 2.25 7.84 14.86
N ARG A 77 2.32 7.05 15.94
CA ARG A 77 3.55 6.71 16.67
C ARG A 77 4.40 5.64 15.98
N ILE A 78 3.83 4.89 15.03
CA ILE A 78 4.59 3.85 14.33
C ILE A 78 5.68 4.51 13.50
N CYS A 79 6.94 4.16 13.78
CA CYS A 79 8.12 4.66 13.09
C CYS A 79 8.89 3.52 12.44
N ILE A 80 9.57 3.83 11.33
CA ILE A 80 10.45 2.90 10.63
C ILE A 80 11.83 3.52 10.60
N GLU A 81 12.84 2.78 11.08
CA GLU A 81 14.23 3.21 11.12
C GLU A 81 15.10 2.24 10.34
N ASP A 82 16.09 2.78 9.66
CA ASP A 82 17.08 1.98 8.98
C ASP A 82 18.11 1.47 9.99
N MET A 83 18.46 0.19 9.91
CA MET A 83 19.44 -0.43 10.79
C MET A 83 20.75 -0.67 10.05
N THR A 84 21.38 0.40 9.58
CA THR A 84 22.70 0.36 8.99
C THR A 84 23.74 0.84 10.01
N HIS A 85 24.79 0.05 10.22
CA HIS A 85 25.87 0.39 11.17
C HIS A 85 26.83 1.46 10.63
N PHE A 86 26.99 1.50 9.32
CA PHE A 86 28.01 2.34 8.70
C PHE A 86 27.37 3.40 7.81
N ASN A 87 27.97 4.58 7.83
CA ASN A 87 27.57 5.65 6.92
C ASN A 87 27.89 5.26 5.47
N ALA A 88 27.08 5.73 4.55
CA ALA A 88 27.33 5.51 3.13
C ALA A 88 28.68 6.13 2.71
N VAL A 89 29.50 5.34 2.05
CA VAL A 89 30.74 5.81 1.44
C VAL A 89 30.44 6.14 -0.02
N TYR A 90 30.68 7.38 -0.41
CA TYR A 90 30.50 7.84 -1.77
C TYR A 90 31.84 7.77 -2.52
N ILE A 91 31.80 7.29 -3.73
CA ILE A 91 32.93 7.29 -4.67
C ILE A 91 32.68 8.44 -5.61
N TYR A 92 33.63 9.36 -5.67
CA TYR A 92 33.54 10.56 -6.49
C TYR A 92 34.27 10.37 -7.82
N THR A 93 33.87 11.11 -8.83
CA THR A 93 34.56 11.13 -10.14
C THR A 93 35.85 11.95 -10.06
N GLU A 94 36.79 11.73 -10.99
CA GLU A 94 38.05 12.51 -11.05
C GLU A 94 37.79 14.03 -11.13
N ALA A 95 36.72 14.45 -11.79
CA ALA A 95 36.35 15.85 -11.93
C ALA A 95 36.00 16.54 -10.59
N GLU A 96 35.60 15.77 -9.57
CA GLU A 96 35.22 16.28 -8.26
C GLU A 96 36.43 16.43 -7.31
N ASN A 97 37.62 16.00 -7.74
CA ASN A 97 38.88 16.11 -6.97
C ASN A 97 38.80 15.63 -5.51
N GLN A 98 38.01 14.59 -5.24
CA GLN A 98 37.87 13.96 -3.93
C GLN A 98 38.26 12.47 -4.02
N PRO A 99 39.54 12.15 -4.18
CA PRO A 99 39.97 10.75 -4.28
C PRO A 99 39.73 10.01 -2.97
N VAL A 100 39.20 8.80 -3.05
CA VAL A 100 39.03 7.89 -1.92
C VAL A 100 39.96 6.70 -2.11
N TYR A 101 40.87 6.51 -1.17
CA TYR A 101 41.83 5.42 -1.21
C TYR A 101 41.32 4.20 -0.43
N LEU A 102 41.48 3.00 -1.00
CA LEU A 102 41.05 1.74 -0.37
C LEU A 102 41.78 1.44 0.96
N GLU A 103 42.96 1.97 1.16
CA GLU A 103 43.70 1.83 2.44
C GLU A 103 43.06 2.64 3.59
N GLU A 104 42.35 3.72 3.25
CA GLU A 104 41.66 4.58 4.22
C GLU A 104 40.20 4.19 4.45
N LYS A 105 39.59 3.51 3.48
CA LYS A 105 38.18 3.12 3.52
C LYS A 105 38.04 1.61 3.37
N TYR A 106 37.33 1.02 4.32
CA TYR A 106 37.00 -0.41 4.25
C TYR A 106 35.69 -0.60 3.50
N LEU A 107 35.68 -1.60 2.61
CA LEU A 107 34.47 -2.06 1.95
C LEU A 107 33.86 -3.18 2.80
N TYR A 108 32.66 -2.95 3.30
CA TYR A 108 31.93 -3.94 4.07
C TYR A 108 31.03 -4.79 3.18
N THR A 109 30.88 -6.04 3.53
CA THR A 109 29.88 -6.90 2.87
C THR A 109 28.48 -6.47 3.28
N SER A 110 27.45 -6.81 2.47
CA SER A 110 26.07 -6.47 2.78
C SER A 110 25.58 -7.06 4.12
N GLY A 111 26.19 -8.15 4.58
CA GLY A 111 25.90 -8.73 5.90
C GLY A 111 26.50 -7.92 7.06
N GLU A 112 27.66 -7.33 6.87
CA GLU A 112 28.33 -6.49 7.87
C GLU A 112 27.73 -5.08 7.96
N MET A 113 27.18 -4.58 6.85
CA MET A 113 26.53 -3.27 6.82
C MET A 113 25.25 -3.21 7.64
N HIS A 114 24.62 -4.33 7.95
CA HIS A 114 23.35 -4.39 8.67
C HIS A 114 23.50 -5.00 10.07
N VAL A 115 22.87 -4.42 11.06
CA VAL A 115 22.80 -4.99 12.41
C VAL A 115 22.10 -6.34 12.35
N SER A 116 22.83 -7.43 12.66
CA SER A 116 22.26 -8.79 12.69
C SER A 116 21.56 -9.24 11.39
N GLY A 117 21.97 -8.70 10.23
CA GLY A 117 21.35 -9.02 8.95
C GLY A 117 19.95 -8.43 8.74
N VAL A 118 19.52 -7.49 9.57
CA VAL A 118 18.26 -6.78 9.49
C VAL A 118 18.46 -5.43 8.80
N ASN A 119 17.62 -5.11 7.82
CA ASN A 119 17.75 -3.87 7.05
C ASN A 119 17.05 -2.69 7.70
N PHE A 120 15.91 -2.94 8.37
CA PHE A 120 15.15 -1.87 9.04
C PHE A 120 14.41 -2.40 10.27
N SER A 121 14.12 -1.51 11.19
CA SER A 121 13.26 -1.78 12.35
C SER A 121 11.95 -1.03 12.24
N VAL A 122 10.89 -1.65 12.75
CA VAL A 122 9.56 -1.06 12.89
C VAL A 122 9.30 -0.90 14.39
N ARG A 123 9.25 0.35 14.86
CA ARG A 123 8.90 0.67 16.25
C ARG A 123 7.41 0.82 16.39
N ILE A 124 6.83 0.07 17.30
CA ILE A 124 5.38 -0.01 17.51
C ILE A 124 5.08 0.19 18.99
N PRO A 125 4.09 1.01 19.36
CA PRO A 125 3.70 1.16 20.74
C PRO A 125 3.15 -0.16 21.31
N ASN A 126 3.46 -0.45 22.58
CA ASN A 126 3.04 -1.67 23.28
C ASN A 126 1.52 -1.92 23.24
N THR A 127 0.73 -0.86 23.16
CA THR A 127 -0.74 -0.93 23.04
C THR A 127 -1.22 -1.72 21.81
N LEU A 128 -0.42 -1.76 20.75
CA LEU A 128 -0.76 -2.46 19.50
C LEU A 128 -0.20 -3.89 19.42
N ARG A 129 0.42 -4.39 20.48
CA ARG A 129 1.03 -5.74 20.51
C ARG A 129 0.02 -6.85 20.21
N ALA A 130 -1.24 -6.70 20.62
CA ALA A 130 -2.29 -7.66 20.35
C ALA A 130 -2.57 -7.85 18.83
N ARG A 131 -2.31 -6.82 18.02
CA ARG A 131 -2.54 -6.83 16.57
C ARG A 131 -1.29 -7.16 15.76
N ASN A 132 -0.29 -7.78 16.39
CA ASN A 132 1.00 -8.10 15.76
C ASN A 132 0.87 -8.90 14.45
N VAL A 133 -0.08 -9.85 14.39
CA VAL A 133 -0.31 -10.68 13.20
C VAL A 133 -0.75 -9.84 12.00
N GLU A 134 -1.68 -8.91 12.22
CA GLU A 134 -2.18 -8.01 11.17
C GLU A 134 -1.08 -7.06 10.70
N ILE A 135 -0.30 -6.52 11.63
CA ILE A 135 0.82 -5.62 11.33
C ILE A 135 1.88 -6.35 10.49
N LYS A 136 2.25 -7.57 10.88
CA LYS A 136 3.18 -8.40 10.10
C LYS A 136 2.66 -8.67 8.70
N ALA A 137 1.37 -9.00 8.54
CA ALA A 137 0.76 -9.25 7.24
C ALA A 137 0.87 -8.03 6.31
N ILE A 138 0.63 -6.82 6.83
CA ILE A 138 0.78 -5.59 6.05
C ILE A 138 2.24 -5.34 5.70
N ILE A 139 3.18 -5.50 6.64
CA ILE A 139 4.60 -5.31 6.36
C ILE A 139 5.06 -6.30 5.28
N GLU A 140 4.69 -7.57 5.38
CA GLU A 140 5.05 -8.60 4.39
C GLU A 140 4.45 -8.31 3.01
N ALA A 141 3.23 -7.77 2.94
CA ALA A 141 2.57 -7.44 1.68
C ALA A 141 3.25 -6.28 0.91
N TYR A 142 3.81 -5.32 1.65
CA TYR A 142 4.35 -4.10 1.03
C TYR A 142 5.88 -4.02 1.04
N LYS A 143 6.58 -4.74 1.93
CA LYS A 143 8.05 -4.70 1.97
C LYS A 143 8.67 -5.22 0.67
N ILE A 144 9.86 -4.75 0.36
CA ILE A 144 10.67 -5.32 -0.71
C ILE A 144 11.13 -6.73 -0.28
N ALA A 145 10.96 -7.72 -1.14
CA ALA A 145 11.19 -9.14 -0.82
C ALA A 145 12.59 -9.44 -0.25
N SER A 146 13.61 -8.72 -0.71
CA SER A 146 15.01 -8.88 -0.25
C SER A 146 15.30 -8.27 1.11
N LYS A 147 14.40 -7.43 1.66
CA LYS A 147 14.63 -6.72 2.92
C LYS A 147 14.11 -7.51 4.12
N ARG A 148 14.96 -7.58 5.16
CA ARG A 148 14.61 -8.19 6.45
C ARG A 148 14.30 -7.09 7.46
N TYR A 149 13.37 -7.34 8.37
CA TYR A 149 12.95 -6.38 9.38
C TYR A 149 12.81 -7.02 10.76
N ILE A 150 12.86 -6.20 11.77
CA ILE A 150 12.55 -6.55 13.16
C ILE A 150 11.46 -5.60 13.68
N ILE A 151 10.59 -6.11 14.53
CA ILE A 151 9.59 -5.30 15.23
C ILE A 151 10.08 -5.04 16.65
N ILE A 152 10.12 -3.78 17.05
CA ILE A 152 10.49 -3.33 18.38
C ILE A 152 9.26 -2.69 19.03
N TYR A 153 8.92 -3.13 20.23
CA TYR A 153 7.79 -2.58 21.00
C TYR A 153 8.31 -1.60 22.05
N GLU A 154 7.71 -0.40 22.07
CA GLU A 154 8.03 0.69 23.01
C GLU A 154 6.79 1.15 23.76
#